data_7ede4ca4ca36576df0399c2f705840e8
#
_entry.id   7ede4ca4ca36576df0399c2f705840e8
#
_cell.length_a   1.000
_cell.length_b   1.000
_cell.length_c   1.000
_cell.angle_alpha   90.00
_cell.angle_beta   90.00
_cell.angle_gamma   90.00
#
_symmetry.space_group_name_H-M   'P 1'
#
loop_
_entity.id
_entity.type
_entity.pdbx_description
1 polymer ?
#
loop_
_entity_poly.entity_id
_entity_poly.type
_entity_poly.pdbx_seq_one_letter_code
_entity_poly.pdbx_strand_id
1 'polypeptide(L)'
;MRIEICQSYEALSLKAKEIVTSELGQHKALTLCAATGGSPTRMYELLVEEASRQPELFSQFTVLKLDEWGGIPMDHPGTCESYLRNYFVGPLQIPED
;
A
#
# COMPACT_ATOMS: atom_id res chain seq x y z
N MET A 1 22.02 -5.92 -2.74
CA MET A 1 20.77 -5.29 -3.21
C MET A 1 20.30 -5.97 -4.48
N ARG A 2 19.03 -6.31 -4.55
CA ARG A 2 18.44 -6.90 -5.76
C ARG A 2 17.73 -5.81 -6.57
N ILE A 3 18.01 -5.78 -7.86
CA ILE A 3 17.40 -4.80 -8.77
C ILE A 3 16.65 -5.56 -9.85
N GLU A 4 15.39 -5.17 -10.09
CA GLU A 4 14.58 -5.72 -11.17
C GLU A 4 14.10 -4.59 -12.05
N ILE A 5 14.26 -4.73 -13.35
CA ILE A 5 13.85 -3.73 -14.33
C ILE A 5 12.60 -4.25 -15.03
N CYS A 6 11.54 -3.43 -15.01
CA CYS A 6 10.26 -3.78 -15.64
C CYS A 6 10.02 -2.88 -16.86
N GLN A 7 9.26 -3.39 -17.82
CA GLN A 7 9.10 -2.74 -19.13
C GLN A 7 8.04 -1.64 -19.12
N SER A 8 7.19 -1.57 -18.10
CA SER A 8 6.10 -0.59 -18.06
C SER A 8 5.72 -0.32 -16.60
N TYR A 9 4.96 0.75 -16.41
CA TYR A 9 4.41 1.10 -15.11
C TYR A 9 3.50 -0.03 -14.59
N GLU A 10 2.67 -0.61 -15.46
CA GLU A 10 1.79 -1.72 -15.06
C GLU A 10 2.61 -2.94 -14.65
N ALA A 11 3.64 -3.31 -15.40
CA ALA A 11 4.51 -4.44 -15.06
C ALA A 11 5.26 -4.19 -13.76
N LEU A 12 5.74 -2.98 -13.54
CA LEU A 12 6.40 -2.59 -12.29
C LEU A 12 5.44 -2.73 -11.11
N SER A 13 4.22 -2.24 -11.27
CA SER A 13 3.20 -2.27 -10.22
C SER A 13 2.79 -3.70 -9.88
N LEU A 14 2.63 -4.56 -10.88
CA LEU A 14 2.35 -5.98 -10.69
C LEU A 14 3.47 -6.68 -9.95
N LYS A 15 4.71 -6.37 -10.31
CA LYS A 15 5.87 -6.97 -9.63
C LYS A 15 5.93 -6.55 -8.17
N ALA A 16 5.69 -5.27 -7.90
CA ALA A 16 5.67 -4.76 -6.53
C ALA A 16 4.56 -5.42 -5.71
N LYS A 17 3.37 -5.56 -6.30
CA LYS A 17 2.25 -6.25 -5.66
C LYS A 17 2.61 -7.71 -5.34
N GLU A 18 3.26 -8.41 -6.28
CA GLU A 18 3.69 -9.80 -6.08
C GLU A 18 4.67 -9.93 -4.91
N ILE A 19 5.60 -8.99 -4.79
CA ILE A 19 6.56 -8.99 -3.69
C ILE A 19 5.83 -8.84 -2.35
N VAL A 20 4.90 -7.89 -2.24
CA VAL A 20 4.14 -7.66 -1.01
C VAL A 20 3.28 -8.88 -0.67
N THR A 21 2.56 -9.44 -1.63
CA THR A 21 1.71 -10.60 -1.37
C THR A 21 2.51 -11.84 -1.01
N SER A 22 3.68 -12.01 -1.62
CA SER A 22 4.59 -13.11 -1.28
C SER A 22 5.08 -12.99 0.17
N GLU A 23 5.47 -11.78 0.57
CA GLU A 23 5.89 -11.53 1.95
C GLU A 23 4.76 -11.74 2.94
N LEU A 24 3.55 -11.32 2.60
CA LEU A 24 2.36 -11.55 3.43
C LEU A 24 2.07 -13.04 3.60
N GLY A 25 2.31 -13.84 2.56
CA GLY A 25 2.12 -15.28 2.63
C GLY A 25 3.06 -15.94 3.63
N GLN A 26 4.24 -15.35 3.84
CA GLN A 26 5.24 -15.87 4.77
C GLN A 26 5.13 -15.21 6.15
N HIS A 27 4.68 -13.97 6.23
CA HIS A 27 4.63 -13.17 7.46
C HIS A 27 3.31 -12.41 7.51
N LYS A 28 2.27 -13.03 8.07
CA LYS A 28 0.91 -12.45 8.07
C LYS A 28 0.82 -11.11 8.80
N ALA A 29 1.69 -10.90 9.79
CA ALA A 29 1.73 -9.66 10.56
C ALA A 29 2.70 -8.64 9.95
N LEU A 30 2.87 -8.66 8.62
CA LEU A 30 3.77 -7.75 7.90
C LEU A 30 3.35 -6.30 8.11
N THR A 31 4.33 -5.43 8.33
CA THR A 31 4.13 -3.98 8.34
C THR A 31 4.73 -3.40 7.06
N LEU A 32 3.92 -2.70 6.30
CA LEU A 32 4.38 -2.01 5.10
C LEU A 32 4.53 -0.52 5.40
N CYS A 33 5.74 0.00 5.20
CA CYS A 33 5.99 1.43 5.26
C CYS A 33 5.63 2.01 3.90
N ALA A 34 4.51 2.73 3.84
CA ALA A 34 3.88 3.11 2.58
C ALA A 34 4.22 4.54 2.17
N ALA A 35 4.78 4.69 0.99
CA ALA A 35 5.01 5.97 0.35
C ALA A 35 3.76 6.44 -0.39
N THR A 36 3.67 7.73 -0.68
CA THR A 36 2.58 8.31 -1.46
C THR A 36 3.11 8.73 -2.84
N GLY A 37 2.19 9.11 -3.72
CA GLY A 37 2.51 9.61 -5.06
C GLY A 37 2.04 8.68 -6.16
N GLY A 38 2.30 9.07 -7.39
CA GLY A 38 1.87 8.30 -8.57
C GLY A 38 2.58 6.96 -8.72
N SER A 39 3.84 6.87 -8.25
CA SER A 39 4.62 5.63 -8.41
C SER A 39 3.99 4.43 -7.73
N PRO A 40 3.53 4.49 -6.46
CA PRO A 40 2.94 3.31 -5.81
C PRO A 40 1.44 3.16 -6.01
N THR A 41 0.76 4.11 -6.65
CA THR A 41 -0.71 4.13 -6.72
C THR A 41 -1.27 2.86 -7.33
N ARG A 42 -0.75 2.43 -8.46
CA ARG A 42 -1.26 1.22 -9.13
C ARG A 42 -0.99 -0.05 -8.30
N MET A 43 0.15 -0.11 -7.61
CA MET A 43 0.44 -1.21 -6.69
C MET A 43 -0.63 -1.29 -5.59
N TYR A 44 -1.02 -0.14 -5.02
CA TYR A 44 -2.05 -0.11 -3.98
C TYR A 44 -3.39 -0.60 -4.52
N GLU A 45 -3.76 -0.18 -5.72
CA GLU A 45 -4.99 -0.66 -6.37
C GLU A 45 -4.97 -2.18 -6.54
N LEU A 46 -3.85 -2.72 -6.99
CA LEU A 46 -3.69 -4.16 -7.17
C LEU A 46 -3.75 -4.93 -5.85
N LEU A 47 -3.18 -4.36 -4.78
CA LEU A 47 -3.27 -4.95 -3.45
C LEU A 47 -4.70 -4.95 -2.92
N VAL A 48 -5.46 -3.90 -3.18
CA VAL A 48 -6.88 -3.83 -2.81
C VAL A 48 -7.68 -4.90 -3.55
N GLU A 49 -7.41 -5.10 -4.83
CA GLU A 49 -8.06 -6.17 -5.60
C GLU A 49 -7.72 -7.54 -5.02
N GLU A 50 -6.48 -7.76 -4.64
CA GLU A 50 -6.06 -9.03 -4.04
C GLU A 50 -6.74 -9.25 -2.69
N ALA A 51 -6.89 -8.20 -1.90
CA ALA A 51 -7.58 -8.28 -0.61
C ALA A 51 -9.05 -8.65 -0.76
N SER A 52 -9.72 -8.22 -1.84
CA SER A 52 -11.09 -8.64 -2.12
C SER A 52 -11.18 -10.12 -2.40
N ARG A 53 -10.16 -10.72 -3.00
CA ARG A 53 -10.12 -12.15 -3.31
C ARG A 53 -9.63 -12.99 -2.13
N GLN A 54 -8.73 -12.46 -1.32
CA GLN A 54 -8.09 -13.17 -0.21
C GLN A 54 -8.06 -12.30 1.05
N PRO A 55 -9.23 -12.01 1.65
CA PRO A 55 -9.26 -11.10 2.80
C PRO A 55 -8.44 -11.61 4.01
N GLU A 56 -8.34 -12.93 4.19
CA GLU A 56 -7.56 -13.47 5.32
C GLU A 56 -6.07 -13.15 5.21
N LEU A 57 -5.56 -13.00 3.99
CA LEU A 57 -4.14 -12.69 3.77
C LEU A 57 -3.77 -11.35 4.41
N PHE A 58 -4.72 -10.41 4.43
CA PHE A 58 -4.49 -9.05 4.91
C PHE A 58 -5.00 -8.82 6.34
N SER A 59 -5.45 -9.88 7.03
CA SER A 59 -6.12 -9.74 8.34
C SER A 59 -5.22 -9.17 9.44
N GLN A 60 -3.91 -9.36 9.33
CA GLN A 60 -2.92 -8.86 10.32
C GLN A 60 -1.98 -7.83 9.70
N PHE A 61 -2.29 -7.33 8.52
CA PHE A 61 -1.47 -6.39 7.79
C PHE A 61 -1.53 -5.01 8.42
N THR A 62 -0.37 -4.38 8.59
CA THR A 62 -0.26 -3.03 9.15
C THR A 62 0.37 -2.11 8.12
N VAL A 63 -0.17 -0.92 8.00
CA VAL A 63 0.38 0.12 7.13
C VAL A 63 0.93 1.24 7.98
N LEU A 64 2.19 1.57 7.77
CA LEU A 64 2.85 2.69 8.43
C LEU A 64 3.12 3.76 7.37
N LYS A 65 2.66 4.97 7.62
CA LYS A 65 2.89 6.08 6.71
C LYS A 65 4.39 6.46 6.73
N LEU A 66 5.00 6.56 5.54
CA LEU A 66 6.42 6.87 5.42
C LEU A 66 6.72 8.29 5.88
N ASP A 67 5.92 9.26 5.43
CA ASP A 67 6.14 10.67 5.73
C ASP A 67 4.82 11.44 5.67
N GLU A 68 4.88 12.71 6.03
CA GLU A 68 3.72 13.60 5.99
C GLU A 68 4.16 15.03 5.82
N TRP A 69 3.28 15.86 5.27
CA TRP A 69 3.49 17.29 5.16
C TRP A 69 3.25 17.95 6.52
N GLY A 70 4.19 18.79 6.95
CA GLY A 70 4.01 19.59 8.16
C GLY A 70 3.19 20.83 7.88
N GLY A 71 2.55 21.36 8.91
CA GLY A 71 1.90 22.67 8.84
C GLY A 71 0.50 22.69 8.23
N ILE A 72 -0.08 21.54 7.91
CA ILE A 72 -1.45 21.45 7.40
C ILE A 72 -2.27 20.45 8.24
N PRO A 73 -3.59 20.66 8.36
CA PRO A 73 -4.45 19.71 9.10
C PRO A 73 -4.42 18.32 8.48
N MET A 74 -4.52 17.31 9.31
CA MET A 74 -4.44 15.91 8.87
C MET A 74 -5.58 15.51 7.93
N ASP A 75 -6.72 16.18 8.03
CA ASP A 75 -7.87 15.94 7.15
C ASP A 75 -7.81 16.71 5.83
N HIS A 76 -6.75 17.53 5.62
CA HIS A 76 -6.60 18.25 4.36
C HIS A 76 -6.40 17.28 3.20
N PRO A 77 -7.07 17.49 2.04
CA PRO A 77 -6.96 16.54 0.91
C PRO A 77 -5.57 16.36 0.34
N GLY A 78 -4.65 17.31 0.57
CA GLY A 78 -3.29 17.24 0.07
C GLY A 78 -2.32 16.47 0.95
N THR A 79 -2.77 15.92 2.09
CA THR A 79 -1.87 15.18 2.99
C THR A 79 -1.59 13.78 2.49
N CYS A 80 -0.46 13.20 2.93
CA CYS A 80 -0.17 11.80 2.70
C CYS A 80 -1.20 10.91 3.40
N GLU A 81 -1.70 11.36 4.54
CA GLU A 81 -2.78 10.68 5.26
C GLU A 81 -4.02 10.51 4.38
N SER A 82 -4.50 11.60 3.77
CA SER A 82 -5.66 11.58 2.87
C SER A 82 -5.42 10.68 1.66
N TYR A 83 -4.23 10.75 1.07
CA TYR A 83 -3.86 9.89 -0.05
C TYR A 83 -3.99 8.41 0.33
N LEU A 84 -3.35 8.01 1.43
CA LEU A 84 -3.33 6.60 1.84
C LEU A 84 -4.72 6.12 2.24
N ARG A 85 -5.53 6.96 2.89
CA ARG A 85 -6.91 6.59 3.23
C ARG A 85 -7.74 6.33 1.99
N ASN A 86 -7.60 7.18 0.99
CA ASN A 86 -8.42 7.07 -0.23
C ASN A 86 -8.00 5.91 -1.12
N TYR A 87 -6.70 5.70 -1.27
CA TYR A 87 -6.20 4.72 -2.24
C TYR A 87 -5.90 3.35 -1.65
N PHE A 88 -5.67 3.26 -0.36
CA PHE A 88 -5.17 2.02 0.22
C PHE A 88 -5.88 1.61 1.51
N VAL A 89 -5.71 2.39 2.58
CA VAL A 89 -6.16 2.00 3.92
C VAL A 89 -7.68 1.90 3.99
N GLY A 90 -8.40 2.85 3.41
CA GLY A 90 -9.86 2.82 3.38
C GLY A 90 -10.40 1.62 2.61
N PRO A 91 -9.98 1.43 1.34
CA PRO A 91 -10.43 0.27 0.57
C PRO A 91 -10.04 -1.08 1.19
N LEU A 92 -8.91 -1.17 1.90
CA LEU A 92 -8.53 -2.39 2.62
C LEU A 92 -9.32 -2.57 3.91
N GLN A 93 -10.01 -1.54 4.37
CA GLN A 93 -10.79 -1.55 5.61
C GLN A 93 -9.90 -1.82 6.84
N ILE A 94 -8.68 -1.29 6.83
CA ILE A 94 -7.76 -1.40 7.96
C ILE A 94 -8.23 -0.43 9.05
N PRO A 95 -8.43 -0.88 10.30
CA PRO A 95 -8.84 0.02 11.37
C PRO A 95 -7.74 0.98 11.78
N GLU A 96 -8.14 2.14 12.25
CA GLU A 96 -7.22 3.10 12.85
C GLU A 96 -6.92 2.70 14.29
N ASP A 97 -5.71 2.99 14.74
CA ASP A 97 -5.36 2.87 16.17
C ASP A 97 -4.37 3.92 16.59
#